data_ecce97d07b744c6694b54190add6284c
#
_entry.id   ecce97d07b744c6694b54190add6284c
#
_cell.length_a   1.000
_cell.length_b   1.000
_cell.length_c   1.000
_cell.angle_alpha   90.00
_cell.angle_beta   90.00
_cell.angle_gamma   90.00
#
_symmetry.space_group_name_H-M   'P 1'
#
loop_
_entity.id
_entity.type
_entity.pdbx_description
1 polymer ?
#
loop_
_entity_poly.entity_id
_entity_poly.type
_entity_poly.pdbx_seq_one_letter_code
_entity_poly.pdbx_strand_id
1 'polypeptide(L)'
;MAWINLTFFAEEKDIGLLSEALETRGALSIFIQDKNLNNSDEELIFGEPHSGPNKFWATNQIQALFNDSVDIKKIQDELILNFKDIDFKFTASSVSETDWVKLSQSQFKPICIKDRINIVPSWHKINNPKLINIILDPGLAFGTGAHPTTHLCTEWLIDNVSKEKKVLDYGCGSGILAIAAYKLGAKMVKGVDIDPQAIIASKENGAVNECNIDWLNTEKDFKFQADLLVANILSSALSVLAPLLASYCSPKGKIALSGILESQENQIKKIYAPWFTFEQTL
;
A
#
# COMPACT_ATOMS: atom_id res chain seq x y z
N MET A 1 -19.89 19.31 -10.41
CA MET A 1 -19.64 20.15 -9.22
C MET A 1 -18.20 20.59 -9.28
N ALA A 2 -17.91 21.82 -8.93
CA ALA A 2 -16.52 22.29 -8.82
C ALA A 2 -16.14 22.31 -7.33
N TRP A 3 -14.88 22.20 -7.03
CA TRP A 3 -14.35 22.31 -5.68
C TRP A 3 -13.22 23.36 -5.65
N ILE A 4 -12.92 23.83 -4.46
CA ILE A 4 -11.79 24.72 -4.23
C ILE A 4 -10.81 24.03 -3.29
N ASN A 5 -9.56 23.92 -3.69
CA ASN A 5 -8.48 23.44 -2.84
C ASN A 5 -7.73 24.63 -2.26
N LEU A 6 -7.70 24.72 -0.92
CA LEU A 6 -6.94 25.72 -0.17
C LEU A 6 -5.66 25.08 0.33
N THR A 7 -4.52 25.61 -0.12
CA THR A 7 -3.19 25.07 0.25
C THR A 7 -2.42 26.12 1.05
N PHE A 8 -1.77 25.67 2.13
CA PHE A 8 -0.86 26.50 2.95
C PHE A 8 0.11 25.61 3.74
N PHE A 9 1.05 26.23 4.48
CA PHE A 9 2.07 25.53 5.25
C PHE A 9 1.87 25.77 6.75
N ALA A 10 2.17 24.77 7.57
CA ALA A 10 2.11 24.87 9.03
C ALA A 10 3.15 23.96 9.70
N GLU A 11 3.51 24.32 10.93
CA GLU A 11 4.39 23.52 11.77
C GLU A 11 3.63 22.35 12.43
N GLU A 12 4.33 21.29 12.82
CA GLU A 12 3.77 20.10 13.46
C GLU A 12 2.80 20.42 14.60
N LYS A 13 3.20 21.35 15.49
CA LYS A 13 2.42 21.74 16.68
C LYS A 13 1.02 22.31 16.38
N ASP A 14 0.83 22.87 15.20
CA ASP A 14 -0.38 23.59 14.81
C ASP A 14 -1.37 22.71 14.03
N ILE A 15 -0.94 21.54 13.55
CA ILE A 15 -1.69 20.66 12.65
C ILE A 15 -3.04 20.27 13.23
N GLY A 16 -3.07 19.83 14.48
CA GLY A 16 -4.32 19.36 15.11
C GLY A 16 -5.39 20.45 15.18
N LEU A 17 -5.00 21.62 15.65
CA LEU A 17 -5.93 22.77 15.79
C LEU A 17 -6.37 23.30 14.41
N LEU A 18 -5.48 23.30 13.44
CA LEU A 18 -5.80 23.74 12.07
C LEU A 18 -6.74 22.74 11.38
N SER A 19 -6.53 21.45 11.56
CA SER A 19 -7.43 20.44 10.99
C SER A 19 -8.83 20.56 11.55
N GLU A 20 -8.99 20.67 12.87
CA GLU A 20 -10.28 20.89 13.52
C GLU A 20 -10.96 22.19 13.03
N ALA A 21 -10.17 23.26 12.92
CA ALA A 21 -10.66 24.54 12.44
C ALA A 21 -11.18 24.49 10.98
N LEU A 22 -10.49 23.73 10.11
CA LEU A 22 -10.88 23.54 8.72
C LEU A 22 -12.15 22.68 8.60
N GLU A 23 -12.22 21.57 9.35
CA GLU A 23 -13.40 20.69 9.40
C GLU A 23 -14.65 21.47 9.85
N THR A 24 -14.53 22.25 10.93
CA THR A 24 -15.62 23.09 11.44
C THR A 24 -16.12 24.10 10.40
N ARG A 25 -15.27 24.51 9.45
CA ARG A 25 -15.61 25.44 8.36
C ARG A 25 -16.05 24.74 7.08
N GLY A 26 -16.27 23.43 7.15
CA GLY A 26 -16.83 22.65 6.05
C GLY A 26 -15.83 22.14 5.05
N ALA A 27 -14.57 21.91 5.47
CA ALA A 27 -13.63 21.15 4.65
C ALA A 27 -14.16 19.73 4.45
N LEU A 28 -14.22 19.30 3.19
CA LEU A 28 -14.67 17.97 2.79
C LEU A 28 -13.56 16.92 2.98
N SER A 29 -12.32 17.36 2.85
CA SER A 29 -11.13 16.53 3.03
C SER A 29 -9.96 17.42 3.41
N ILE A 30 -9.06 16.90 4.27
CA ILE A 30 -7.82 17.55 4.65
C ILE A 30 -6.70 16.56 4.37
N PHE A 31 -5.74 16.97 3.55
CA PHE A 31 -4.56 16.20 3.22
C PHE A 31 -3.32 16.91 3.75
N ILE A 32 -2.46 16.17 4.45
CA ILE A 32 -1.25 16.68 5.07
C ILE A 32 -0.07 15.89 4.52
N GLN A 33 0.92 16.60 4.03
CA GLN A 33 2.13 16.00 3.45
C GLN A 33 3.37 16.80 3.81
N ASP A 34 4.56 16.20 3.62
CA ASP A 34 5.82 16.93 3.77
C ASP A 34 5.85 18.12 2.80
N LYS A 35 6.30 19.28 3.30
CA LYS A 35 6.60 20.44 2.44
C LYS A 35 7.62 20.10 1.36
N ASN A 36 8.53 19.18 1.63
CA ASN A 36 9.63 18.80 0.76
C ASN A 36 9.30 17.59 -0.14
N LEU A 37 8.04 17.21 -0.26
CA LEU A 37 7.59 16.09 -1.08
C LEU A 37 8.23 16.14 -2.48
N ASN A 38 8.82 15.04 -2.92
CA ASN A 38 9.55 14.89 -4.18
C ASN A 38 10.87 15.69 -4.29
N ASN A 39 11.41 16.18 -3.19
CA ASN A 39 12.72 16.81 -3.14
C ASN A 39 13.73 15.90 -2.42
N SER A 40 15.04 16.23 -2.53
CA SER A 40 16.11 15.50 -1.84
C SER A 40 16.01 15.51 -0.31
N ASP A 41 15.25 16.45 0.24
CA ASP A 41 15.09 16.71 1.66
C ASP A 41 13.75 16.16 2.18
N GLU A 42 13.07 15.31 1.42
CA GLU A 42 11.84 14.62 1.83
C GLU A 42 12.14 13.66 2.98
N GLU A 43 11.43 13.80 4.10
CA GLU A 43 11.50 12.90 5.25
C GLU A 43 10.34 11.91 5.20
N LEU A 44 10.66 10.62 5.06
CA LEU A 44 9.66 9.56 5.06
C LEU A 44 9.27 9.22 6.50
N ILE A 45 8.01 9.46 6.87
CA ILE A 45 7.45 9.04 8.15
C ILE A 45 6.73 7.71 7.97
N PHE A 46 7.29 6.65 8.57
CA PHE A 46 6.67 5.33 8.61
C PHE A 46 6.07 5.10 10.00
N GLY A 47 4.78 4.79 10.08
CA GLY A 47 4.08 4.45 11.31
C GLY A 47 3.30 3.15 11.16
N GLU A 48 3.44 2.25 12.13
CA GLU A 48 2.53 1.12 12.27
C GLU A 48 1.31 1.54 13.11
N PRO A 49 0.13 0.96 12.88
CA PRO A 49 -1.02 1.16 13.75
C PRO A 49 -0.62 0.90 15.22
N HIS A 50 -0.93 1.84 16.11
CA HIS A 50 -0.59 1.79 17.55
C HIS A 50 0.89 2.04 17.92
N SER A 51 1.74 2.51 17.03
CA SER A 51 3.15 2.81 17.31
C SER A 51 3.40 4.15 18.03
N GLY A 52 2.35 4.84 18.51
CA GLY A 52 2.43 6.11 19.23
C GLY A 52 1.64 7.24 18.56
N PRO A 53 1.72 8.48 19.04
CA PRO A 53 1.02 9.60 18.42
C PRO A 53 1.49 9.78 16.98
N ASN A 54 0.53 10.12 16.10
CA ASN A 54 0.83 10.46 14.72
C ASN A 54 1.92 11.52 14.70
N LYS A 55 3.06 11.21 14.09
CA LYS A 55 4.10 12.20 13.83
C LYS A 55 3.76 12.93 12.54
N PHE A 56 3.94 14.23 12.56
CA PHE A 56 3.91 15.06 11.36
C PHE A 56 5.34 15.55 11.09
N TRP A 57 5.55 16.13 9.92
CA TRP A 57 6.83 16.73 9.58
C TRP A 57 7.00 18.08 10.33
N ALA A 58 8.24 18.52 10.50
CA ALA A 58 8.55 19.82 11.12
C ALA A 58 7.82 20.97 10.39
N THR A 59 7.71 20.87 9.06
CA THR A 59 6.88 21.76 8.24
C THR A 59 6.02 20.92 7.30
N ASN A 60 4.71 21.15 7.37
CA ASN A 60 3.72 20.40 6.62
C ASN A 60 3.04 21.28 5.59
N GLN A 61 2.75 20.72 4.43
CA GLN A 61 1.81 21.28 3.46
C GLN A 61 0.42 20.74 3.77
N ILE A 62 -0.52 21.64 4.05
CA ILE A 62 -1.93 21.32 4.27
C ILE A 62 -2.71 21.66 3.02
N GLN A 63 -3.52 20.73 2.54
CA GLN A 63 -4.46 20.92 1.44
C GLN A 63 -5.86 20.61 1.96
N ALA A 64 -6.74 21.59 1.95
CA ALA A 64 -8.13 21.45 2.39
C ALA A 64 -9.07 21.67 1.21
N LEU A 65 -9.93 20.68 0.95
CA LEU A 65 -10.90 20.69 -0.13
C LEU A 65 -12.24 21.20 0.35
N PHE A 66 -12.81 22.17 -0.34
CA PHE A 66 -14.10 22.76 -0.06
C PHE A 66 -15.02 22.70 -1.28
N ASN A 67 -16.34 22.78 -1.02
CA ASN A 67 -17.29 23.00 -2.10
C ASN A 67 -17.10 24.41 -2.71
N ASP A 68 -17.34 24.57 -4.00
CA ASP A 68 -17.22 25.85 -4.72
C ASP A 68 -18.18 26.95 -4.24
N SER A 69 -19.24 26.57 -3.51
CA SER A 69 -20.18 27.50 -2.88
C SER A 69 -19.65 28.17 -1.61
N VAL A 70 -18.49 27.73 -1.10
CA VAL A 70 -17.91 28.26 0.15
C VAL A 70 -17.10 29.54 -0.13
N ASP A 71 -17.27 30.54 0.73
CA ASP A 71 -16.46 31.75 0.68
C ASP A 71 -15.07 31.51 1.27
N ILE A 72 -14.14 31.13 0.40
CA ILE A 72 -12.75 30.84 0.75
C ILE A 72 -12.05 32.04 1.38
N LYS A 73 -12.36 33.26 0.93
CA LYS A 73 -11.77 34.47 1.50
C LYS A 73 -12.15 34.66 2.96
N LYS A 74 -13.42 34.40 3.29
CA LYS A 74 -13.90 34.44 4.67
C LYS A 74 -13.17 33.40 5.54
N ILE A 75 -12.95 32.18 5.03
CA ILE A 75 -12.19 31.14 5.75
C ILE A 75 -10.75 31.59 5.99
N GLN A 76 -10.08 32.14 4.99
CA GLN A 76 -8.73 32.67 5.13
C GLN A 76 -8.64 33.77 6.20
N ASP A 77 -9.56 34.74 6.17
CA ASP A 77 -9.60 35.84 7.12
C ASP A 77 -9.85 35.34 8.56
N GLU A 78 -10.72 34.36 8.73
CA GLU A 78 -10.99 33.73 10.03
C GLU A 78 -9.78 32.91 10.54
N LEU A 79 -9.07 32.18 9.69
CA LEU A 79 -7.87 31.46 10.08
C LEU A 79 -6.77 32.42 10.53
N ILE A 80 -6.53 33.51 9.78
CA ILE A 80 -5.56 34.56 10.14
C ILE A 80 -5.92 35.19 11.49
N LEU A 81 -7.20 35.43 11.73
CA LEU A 81 -7.67 36.05 12.98
C LEU A 81 -7.47 35.12 14.19
N ASN A 82 -7.74 33.83 14.03
CA ASN A 82 -7.71 32.85 15.10
C ASN A 82 -6.30 32.30 15.40
N PHE A 83 -5.41 32.30 14.40
CA PHE A 83 -4.05 31.74 14.49
C PHE A 83 -3.00 32.82 14.15
N LYS A 84 -2.92 33.84 14.99
CA LYS A 84 -2.08 35.05 14.75
C LYS A 84 -0.59 34.79 14.66
N ASP A 85 -0.12 33.68 15.23
CA ASP A 85 1.30 33.30 15.28
C ASP A 85 1.72 32.52 14.02
N ILE A 86 0.81 32.22 13.10
CA ILE A 86 1.09 31.50 11.87
C ILE A 86 1.12 32.47 10.68
N ASP A 87 2.24 32.52 9.96
CA ASP A 87 2.36 33.27 8.70
C ASP A 87 1.72 32.50 7.56
N PHE A 88 0.41 32.69 7.38
CA PHE A 88 -0.34 32.01 6.33
C PHE A 88 -0.03 32.56 4.95
N LYS A 89 0.51 31.69 4.08
CA LYS A 89 0.62 31.93 2.64
C LYS A 89 -0.34 31.02 1.91
N PHE A 90 -1.57 31.47 1.76
CA PHE A 90 -2.61 30.69 1.09
C PHE A 90 -2.47 30.70 -0.41
N THR A 91 -2.67 29.51 -1.00
CA THR A 91 -2.93 29.34 -2.43
C THR A 91 -4.28 28.67 -2.59
N ALA A 92 -5.19 29.31 -3.34
CA ALA A 92 -6.49 28.73 -3.65
C ALA A 92 -6.51 28.35 -5.14
N SER A 93 -6.90 27.12 -5.44
CA SER A 93 -7.08 26.64 -6.82
C SER A 93 -8.44 26.00 -6.99
N SER A 94 -9.12 26.30 -8.11
CA SER A 94 -10.36 25.60 -8.44
C SER A 94 -10.04 24.21 -8.96
N VAL A 95 -10.80 23.25 -8.49
CA VAL A 95 -10.69 21.86 -8.89
C VAL A 95 -11.96 21.54 -9.67
N SER A 96 -11.84 21.43 -10.99
CA SER A 96 -12.97 21.07 -11.84
C SER A 96 -13.28 19.58 -11.74
N GLU A 97 -14.54 19.22 -12.00
CA GLU A 97 -15.00 17.83 -12.06
C GLU A 97 -14.32 17.01 -13.18
N THR A 98 -13.49 17.65 -13.98
CA THR A 98 -12.84 17.07 -15.13
C THR A 98 -11.79 16.06 -14.68
N ASP A 99 -12.18 14.80 -14.78
CA ASP A 99 -11.25 13.66 -14.91
C ASP A 99 -10.30 13.34 -13.73
N TRP A 100 -10.76 13.45 -12.48
CA TRP A 100 -10.03 12.83 -11.36
C TRP A 100 -9.68 11.37 -11.66
N VAL A 101 -10.58 10.65 -12.31
CA VAL A 101 -10.35 9.28 -12.76
C VAL A 101 -9.19 9.23 -13.72
N LYS A 102 -9.18 10.06 -14.77
CA LYS A 102 -8.08 10.09 -15.76
C LYS A 102 -6.78 10.63 -15.17
N LEU A 103 -6.85 11.66 -14.31
CA LEU A 103 -5.67 12.20 -13.66
C LEU A 103 -5.04 11.17 -12.73
N SER A 104 -5.85 10.51 -11.91
CA SER A 104 -5.41 9.39 -11.07
C SER A 104 -4.87 8.25 -11.93
N GLN A 105 -5.58 7.85 -12.98
CA GLN A 105 -5.13 6.79 -13.90
C GLN A 105 -3.82 7.12 -14.59
N SER A 106 -3.56 8.40 -14.92
CA SER A 106 -2.32 8.81 -15.58
C SER A 106 -1.06 8.66 -14.71
N GLN A 107 -1.23 8.61 -13.39
CA GLN A 107 -0.12 8.41 -12.44
C GLN A 107 0.34 6.95 -12.39
N PHE A 108 -0.54 6.00 -12.75
CA PHE A 108 -0.22 4.57 -12.68
C PHE A 108 0.22 4.06 -14.06
N LYS A 109 1.52 3.86 -14.21
CA LYS A 109 2.13 3.27 -15.41
C LYS A 109 2.32 1.77 -15.23
N PRO A 110 2.37 0.99 -16.32
CA PRO A 110 2.77 -0.41 -16.26
C PRO A 110 4.15 -0.57 -15.60
N ILE A 111 4.28 -1.59 -14.75
CA ILE A 111 5.50 -1.89 -13.98
C ILE A 111 6.07 -3.21 -14.47
N CYS A 112 7.28 -3.18 -15.00
CA CYS A 112 7.99 -4.37 -15.43
C CYS A 112 8.99 -4.84 -14.36
N ILE A 113 8.90 -6.12 -13.97
CA ILE A 113 9.74 -6.73 -12.93
C ILE A 113 10.59 -7.84 -13.58
N LYS A 114 11.92 -7.70 -13.48
CA LYS A 114 12.91 -8.63 -14.02
C LYS A 114 12.67 -9.04 -15.49
N ASP A 115 12.11 -8.17 -16.31
CA ASP A 115 11.73 -8.47 -17.70
C ASP A 115 10.93 -9.79 -17.83
N ARG A 116 10.17 -10.14 -16.81
CA ARG A 116 9.40 -11.37 -16.73
C ARG A 116 7.92 -11.14 -16.41
N ILE A 117 7.62 -10.31 -15.46
CA ILE A 117 6.25 -9.93 -15.06
C ILE A 117 6.03 -8.47 -15.40
N ASN A 118 4.88 -8.18 -15.97
CA ASN A 118 4.42 -6.82 -16.24
C ASN A 118 3.07 -6.62 -15.55
N ILE A 119 3.01 -5.71 -14.59
CA ILE A 119 1.78 -5.31 -13.90
C ILE A 119 1.18 -4.16 -14.71
N VAL A 120 -0.03 -4.34 -15.21
CA VAL A 120 -0.66 -3.43 -16.17
C VAL A 120 -2.02 -3.00 -15.64
N PRO A 121 -2.25 -1.71 -15.37
CA PRO A 121 -3.59 -1.19 -15.12
C PRO A 121 -4.53 -1.46 -16.31
N SER A 122 -5.81 -1.73 -16.06
CA SER A 122 -6.80 -2.16 -17.08
C SER A 122 -6.99 -1.14 -18.21
N TRP A 123 -6.74 0.15 -17.95
CA TRP A 123 -6.82 1.23 -18.95
C TRP A 123 -5.57 1.35 -19.83
N HIS A 124 -4.52 0.56 -19.58
CA HIS A 124 -3.34 0.48 -20.43
C HIS A 124 -3.39 -0.73 -21.36
N LYS A 125 -2.83 -0.57 -22.55
CA LYS A 125 -2.64 -1.68 -23.48
C LYS A 125 -1.43 -2.52 -23.06
N ILE A 126 -1.55 -3.83 -23.22
CA ILE A 126 -0.44 -4.75 -23.05
C ILE A 126 0.55 -4.51 -24.20
N ASN A 127 1.68 -3.90 -23.90
CA ASN A 127 2.69 -3.59 -24.91
C ASN A 127 3.64 -4.76 -25.22
N ASN A 128 3.79 -5.70 -24.27
CA ASN A 128 4.64 -6.87 -24.45
C ASN A 128 3.91 -8.17 -24.09
N PRO A 129 3.28 -8.84 -25.06
CA PRO A 129 2.55 -10.08 -24.82
C PRO A 129 3.45 -11.29 -24.51
N LYS A 130 4.80 -11.15 -24.65
CA LYS A 130 5.75 -12.21 -24.28
C LYS A 130 6.00 -12.29 -22.78
N LEU A 131 5.71 -11.23 -22.06
CA LEU A 131 5.80 -11.20 -20.60
C LEU A 131 4.56 -11.82 -19.95
N ILE A 132 4.69 -12.23 -18.72
CA ILE A 132 3.55 -12.55 -17.86
C ILE A 132 2.87 -11.23 -17.50
N ASN A 133 1.70 -10.96 -18.09
CA ASN A 133 0.96 -9.76 -17.81
C ASN A 133 -0.06 -10.02 -16.69
N ILE A 134 -0.05 -9.18 -15.68
CA ILE A 134 -0.99 -9.15 -14.56
C ILE A 134 -1.80 -7.87 -14.69
N ILE A 135 -3.09 -7.99 -14.94
CA ILE A 135 -4.01 -6.84 -14.97
C ILE A 135 -4.39 -6.52 -13.53
N LEU A 136 -4.04 -5.32 -13.08
CA LEU A 136 -4.31 -4.89 -11.72
C LEU A 136 -4.55 -3.39 -11.68
N ASP A 137 -5.73 -3.01 -11.21
CA ASP A 137 -6.07 -1.62 -11.00
C ASP A 137 -5.74 -1.21 -9.56
N PRO A 138 -5.17 -0.01 -9.36
CA PRO A 138 -5.06 0.58 -8.04
C PRO A 138 -6.45 0.72 -7.42
N GLY A 139 -6.68 0.06 -6.31
CA GLY A 139 -7.97 0.03 -5.63
C GLY A 139 -7.83 0.31 -4.13
N LEU A 140 -8.91 0.06 -3.38
CA LEU A 140 -8.95 0.22 -1.93
C LEU A 140 -8.11 -0.85 -1.19
N ALA A 141 -7.86 -2.00 -1.82
CA ALA A 141 -7.01 -3.04 -1.24
C ALA A 141 -5.54 -2.71 -1.43
N PHE A 142 -4.73 -2.97 -0.40
CA PHE A 142 -3.27 -2.80 -0.45
C PHE A 142 -2.64 -3.74 -1.49
N GLY A 143 -1.55 -3.27 -2.13
CA GLY A 143 -0.80 -4.09 -3.10
C GLY A 143 -1.07 -3.69 -4.55
N THR A 144 -0.83 -2.43 -4.93
CA THR A 144 -0.93 -1.95 -6.32
C THR A 144 0.23 -2.40 -7.22
N GLY A 145 1.23 -3.08 -6.66
CA GLY A 145 2.48 -3.44 -7.37
C GLY A 145 3.54 -2.34 -7.39
N ALA A 146 3.18 -1.10 -7.11
CA ALA A 146 4.11 0.03 -7.16
C ALA A 146 5.02 0.12 -5.91
N HIS A 147 4.60 -0.47 -4.79
CA HIS A 147 5.38 -0.40 -3.56
C HIS A 147 6.64 -1.27 -3.65
N PRO A 148 7.82 -0.78 -3.19
CA PRO A 148 9.07 -1.54 -3.23
C PRO A 148 8.97 -2.95 -2.64
N THR A 149 8.24 -3.11 -1.53
CA THR A 149 8.04 -4.42 -0.88
C THR A 149 7.32 -5.43 -1.78
N THR A 150 6.31 -4.99 -2.54
CA THR A 150 5.60 -5.84 -3.50
C THR A 150 6.52 -6.22 -4.67
N HIS A 151 7.35 -5.26 -5.11
CA HIS A 151 8.34 -5.50 -6.16
C HIS A 151 9.33 -6.60 -5.75
N LEU A 152 9.97 -6.46 -4.58
CA LEU A 152 10.93 -7.43 -4.03
C LEU A 152 10.30 -8.83 -3.83
N CYS A 153 9.08 -8.89 -3.29
CA CYS A 153 8.35 -10.16 -3.16
C CYS A 153 8.07 -10.81 -4.52
N THR A 154 7.73 -10.00 -5.54
CA THR A 154 7.50 -10.51 -6.90
C THR A 154 8.78 -11.02 -7.53
N GLU A 155 9.92 -10.32 -7.34
CA GLU A 155 11.23 -10.79 -7.77
C GLU A 155 11.59 -12.13 -7.13
N TRP A 156 11.38 -12.24 -5.82
CA TRP A 156 11.63 -13.48 -5.10
C TRP A 156 10.76 -14.63 -5.63
N LEU A 157 9.49 -14.37 -5.95
CA LEU A 157 8.61 -15.37 -6.57
C LEU A 157 9.13 -15.78 -7.96
N ILE A 158 9.59 -14.84 -8.79
CA ILE A 158 10.18 -15.14 -10.11
C ILE A 158 11.35 -16.13 -9.99
N ASP A 159 12.18 -15.97 -8.96
CA ASP A 159 13.39 -16.79 -8.78
C ASP A 159 13.08 -18.16 -8.15
N ASN A 160 11.99 -18.32 -7.40
CA ASN A 160 11.74 -19.51 -6.60
C ASN A 160 10.53 -20.36 -7.07
N VAL A 161 9.58 -19.80 -7.82
CA VAL A 161 8.39 -20.55 -8.28
C VAL A 161 8.75 -21.52 -9.41
N SER A 162 8.24 -22.74 -9.30
CA SER A 162 8.27 -23.75 -10.36
C SER A 162 6.96 -24.55 -10.38
N LYS A 163 6.76 -25.37 -11.43
CA LYS A 163 5.53 -26.14 -11.67
C LYS A 163 5.15 -27.13 -10.54
N GLU A 164 6.10 -27.50 -9.69
CA GLU A 164 5.84 -28.43 -8.60
C GLU A 164 5.53 -27.73 -7.28
N LYS A 165 5.71 -26.43 -7.20
CA LYS A 165 5.62 -25.67 -5.95
C LYS A 165 4.18 -25.33 -5.57
N LYS A 166 3.88 -25.48 -4.29
CA LYS A 166 2.68 -24.96 -3.62
C LYS A 166 3.03 -23.63 -2.98
N VAL A 167 2.25 -22.59 -3.27
CA VAL A 167 2.50 -21.24 -2.79
C VAL A 167 1.37 -20.76 -1.89
N LEU A 168 1.73 -20.16 -0.76
CA LEU A 168 0.80 -19.46 0.13
C LEU A 168 1.17 -17.97 0.16
N ASP A 169 0.22 -17.12 -0.17
CA ASP A 169 0.27 -15.67 0.00
C ASP A 169 -0.55 -15.31 1.25
N TYR A 170 0.13 -14.96 2.35
CA TYR A 170 -0.51 -14.66 3.62
C TYR A 170 -0.55 -13.15 3.88
N GLY A 171 -1.75 -12.60 4.01
CA GLY A 171 -2.01 -11.17 3.91
C GLY A 171 -2.05 -10.75 2.44
N CYS A 172 -2.88 -11.44 1.64
CA CYS A 172 -2.81 -11.34 0.18
C CYS A 172 -3.29 -10.00 -0.39
N GLY A 173 -4.05 -9.21 0.37
CA GLY A 173 -4.53 -7.89 -0.06
C GLY A 173 -5.23 -7.94 -1.42
N SER A 174 -4.66 -7.26 -2.42
CA SER A 174 -5.15 -7.28 -3.80
C SER A 174 -5.02 -8.65 -4.50
N GLY A 175 -4.28 -9.59 -3.92
CA GLY A 175 -3.96 -10.89 -4.50
C GLY A 175 -2.80 -10.89 -5.48
N ILE A 176 -2.10 -9.79 -5.66
CA ILE A 176 -1.05 -9.63 -6.68
C ILE A 176 0.04 -10.69 -6.60
N LEU A 177 0.53 -11.03 -5.39
CA LEU A 177 1.61 -12.02 -5.21
C LEU A 177 1.10 -13.44 -5.49
N ALA A 178 -0.11 -13.77 -5.07
CA ALA A 178 -0.75 -15.04 -5.40
C ALA A 178 -0.97 -15.18 -6.92
N ILE A 179 -1.46 -14.11 -7.59
CA ILE A 179 -1.66 -14.07 -9.04
C ILE A 179 -0.31 -14.23 -9.76
N ALA A 180 0.74 -13.55 -9.30
CA ALA A 180 2.08 -13.69 -9.83
C ALA A 180 2.59 -15.14 -9.71
N ALA A 181 2.45 -15.75 -8.55
CA ALA A 181 2.83 -17.14 -8.32
C ALA A 181 2.07 -18.12 -9.24
N TYR A 182 0.77 -17.91 -9.41
CA TYR A 182 -0.05 -18.73 -10.31
C TYR A 182 0.42 -18.60 -11.77
N LYS A 183 0.58 -17.38 -12.26
CA LYS A 183 1.02 -17.11 -13.64
C LYS A 183 2.47 -17.54 -13.90
N LEU A 184 3.31 -17.62 -12.88
CA LEU A 184 4.66 -18.23 -12.95
C LEU A 184 4.59 -19.76 -13.06
N GLY A 185 3.42 -20.36 -12.88
CA GLY A 185 3.18 -21.78 -13.06
C GLY A 185 3.26 -22.60 -11.78
N ALA A 186 3.03 -22.02 -10.62
CA ALA A 186 2.90 -22.78 -9.37
C ALA A 186 1.83 -23.86 -9.48
N LYS A 187 2.07 -25.02 -8.84
CA LYS A 187 1.16 -26.18 -8.85
C LYS A 187 -0.17 -25.88 -8.17
N MET A 188 -0.11 -25.14 -7.08
CA MET A 188 -1.26 -24.76 -6.27
C MET A 188 -0.95 -23.44 -5.58
N VAL A 189 -1.92 -22.54 -5.57
CA VAL A 189 -1.78 -21.25 -4.89
C VAL A 189 -2.98 -21.03 -3.99
N LYS A 190 -2.72 -20.54 -2.80
CA LYS A 190 -3.73 -20.01 -1.88
C LYS A 190 -3.39 -18.59 -1.49
N GLY A 191 -4.40 -17.73 -1.47
CA GLY A 191 -4.34 -16.39 -0.89
C GLY A 191 -5.18 -16.33 0.38
N VAL A 192 -4.62 -15.77 1.43
CA VAL A 192 -5.27 -15.68 2.75
C VAL A 192 -5.21 -14.25 3.25
N ASP A 193 -6.33 -13.72 3.73
CA ASP A 193 -6.36 -12.41 4.36
C ASP A 193 -7.37 -12.39 5.51
N ILE A 194 -7.14 -11.53 6.50
CA ILE A 194 -8.06 -11.29 7.61
C ILE A 194 -9.21 -10.36 7.18
N ASP A 195 -8.94 -9.44 6.25
CA ASP A 195 -9.92 -8.48 5.76
C ASP A 195 -10.83 -9.10 4.69
N PRO A 196 -12.16 -9.20 4.94
CA PRO A 196 -13.10 -9.65 3.93
C PRO A 196 -13.08 -8.84 2.63
N GLN A 197 -12.75 -7.53 2.69
CA GLN A 197 -12.65 -6.67 1.51
C GLN A 197 -11.44 -7.04 0.65
N ALA A 198 -10.32 -7.39 1.28
CA ALA A 198 -9.14 -7.92 0.58
C ALA A 198 -9.48 -9.24 -0.15
N ILE A 199 -10.25 -10.12 0.47
CA ILE A 199 -10.69 -11.38 -0.17
C ILE A 199 -11.63 -11.12 -1.35
N ILE A 200 -12.50 -10.13 -1.28
CA ILE A 200 -13.35 -9.73 -2.42
C ILE A 200 -12.47 -9.22 -3.56
N ALA A 201 -11.59 -8.26 -3.28
CA ALA A 201 -10.70 -7.67 -4.26
C ALA A 201 -9.77 -8.71 -4.92
N SER A 202 -9.20 -9.62 -4.12
CA SER A 202 -8.31 -10.67 -4.63
C SER A 202 -9.04 -11.66 -5.55
N LYS A 203 -10.31 -11.99 -5.26
CA LYS A 203 -11.16 -12.81 -6.13
C LYS A 203 -11.44 -12.13 -7.46
N GLU A 204 -11.82 -10.86 -7.43
CA GLU A 204 -12.07 -10.06 -8.64
C GLU A 204 -10.81 -9.95 -9.50
N ASN A 205 -9.67 -9.61 -8.89
CA ASN A 205 -8.39 -9.55 -9.59
C ASN A 205 -7.96 -10.92 -10.12
N GLY A 206 -8.18 -11.99 -9.36
CA GLY A 206 -7.94 -13.36 -9.80
C GLY A 206 -8.77 -13.73 -11.02
N ALA A 207 -10.05 -13.38 -11.03
CA ALA A 207 -10.95 -13.61 -12.15
C ALA A 207 -10.53 -12.82 -13.41
N VAL A 208 -10.21 -11.54 -13.28
CA VAL A 208 -9.68 -10.70 -14.38
C VAL A 208 -8.43 -11.30 -15.00
N ASN A 209 -7.60 -11.94 -14.17
CA ASN A 209 -6.35 -12.57 -14.59
C ASN A 209 -6.49 -14.05 -14.99
N GLU A 210 -7.71 -14.60 -15.00
CA GLU A 210 -8.00 -16.01 -15.33
C GLU A 210 -7.25 -17.00 -14.41
N CYS A 211 -7.10 -16.64 -13.13
CA CYS A 211 -6.37 -17.43 -12.15
C CYS A 211 -7.34 -18.24 -11.28
N ASN A 212 -7.12 -19.56 -11.21
CA ASN A 212 -7.86 -20.43 -10.29
C ASN A 212 -7.08 -20.55 -8.97
N ILE A 213 -7.37 -19.65 -8.02
CA ILE A 213 -6.70 -19.56 -6.73
C ILE A 213 -7.74 -19.72 -5.62
N ASP A 214 -7.40 -20.45 -4.57
CA ASP A 214 -8.22 -20.56 -3.37
C ASP A 214 -8.01 -19.30 -2.49
N TRP A 215 -9.04 -18.48 -2.38
CA TRP A 215 -9.04 -17.29 -1.53
C TRP A 215 -9.78 -17.54 -0.23
N LEU A 216 -9.09 -17.41 0.89
CA LEU A 216 -9.57 -17.81 2.21
C LEU A 216 -9.48 -16.64 3.20
N ASN A 217 -10.52 -16.48 4.01
CA ASN A 217 -10.43 -15.63 5.21
C ASN A 217 -9.78 -16.41 6.35
N THR A 218 -8.96 -15.73 7.18
CA THR A 218 -8.22 -16.34 8.31
C THR A 218 -9.10 -16.95 9.38
N GLU A 219 -10.40 -16.61 9.44
CA GLU A 219 -11.36 -17.22 10.38
C GLU A 219 -11.63 -18.70 10.11
N LYS A 220 -11.24 -19.19 8.93
CA LYS A 220 -11.44 -20.60 8.54
C LYS A 220 -10.14 -21.36 8.69
N ASP A 221 -10.17 -22.40 9.54
CA ASP A 221 -9.08 -23.35 9.59
C ASP A 221 -8.89 -24.02 8.23
N PHE A 222 -7.67 -23.98 7.73
CA PHE A 222 -7.31 -24.69 6.52
C PHE A 222 -6.00 -25.46 6.71
N LYS A 223 -5.93 -26.64 6.11
CA LYS A 223 -4.70 -27.44 6.10
C LYS A 223 -3.98 -27.18 4.79
N PHE A 224 -2.77 -26.64 4.89
CA PHE A 224 -1.92 -26.39 3.73
C PHE A 224 -0.46 -26.46 4.15
N GLN A 225 0.36 -27.06 3.30
CA GLN A 225 1.81 -27.11 3.47
C GLN A 225 2.41 -26.48 2.23
N ALA A 226 2.91 -25.26 2.36
CA ALA A 226 3.48 -24.47 1.29
C ALA A 226 4.97 -24.78 1.10
N ASP A 227 5.39 -24.99 -0.13
CA ASP A 227 6.80 -25.00 -0.47
C ASP A 227 7.39 -23.60 -0.48
N LEU A 228 6.56 -22.61 -0.80
CA LEU A 228 6.90 -21.20 -0.77
C LEU A 228 5.77 -20.45 -0.06
N LEU A 229 6.12 -19.69 0.96
CA LEU A 229 5.21 -18.78 1.66
C LEU A 229 5.71 -17.34 1.46
N VAL A 230 4.84 -16.45 1.06
CA VAL A 230 5.13 -15.02 1.00
C VAL A 230 4.16 -14.29 1.93
N ALA A 231 4.69 -13.35 2.73
CA ALA A 231 3.90 -12.50 3.60
C ALA A 231 4.46 -11.07 3.56
N ASN A 232 3.72 -10.18 2.90
CA ASN A 232 4.04 -8.76 2.80
C ASN A 232 3.09 -7.96 3.68
N ILE A 233 3.29 -8.04 4.98
CA ILE A 233 2.46 -7.43 6.03
C ILE A 233 3.34 -6.74 7.07
N LEU A 234 2.74 -5.95 7.95
CA LEU A 234 3.46 -5.19 8.98
C LEU A 234 4.27 -6.11 9.91
N SER A 235 5.42 -5.63 10.36
CA SER A 235 6.36 -6.38 11.21
C SER A 235 5.74 -6.80 12.55
N SER A 236 4.83 -6.01 13.11
CA SER A 236 4.06 -6.36 14.30
C SER A 236 3.21 -7.61 14.10
N ALA A 237 2.51 -7.72 12.98
CA ALA A 237 1.73 -8.89 12.61
C ALA A 237 2.63 -10.10 12.34
N LEU A 238 3.75 -9.91 11.60
CA LEU A 238 4.74 -10.96 11.36
C LEU A 238 5.27 -11.54 12.67
N SER A 239 5.53 -10.69 13.67
CA SER A 239 6.03 -11.12 14.98
C SER A 239 5.06 -12.04 15.72
N VAL A 240 3.78 -11.71 15.71
CA VAL A 240 2.73 -12.50 16.37
C VAL A 240 2.44 -13.79 15.61
N LEU A 241 2.42 -13.73 14.28
CA LEU A 241 2.04 -14.84 13.42
C LEU A 241 3.18 -15.85 13.15
N ALA A 242 4.40 -15.62 13.64
CA ALA A 242 5.56 -16.44 13.31
C ALA A 242 5.36 -17.96 13.52
N PRO A 243 4.81 -18.45 14.67
CA PRO A 243 4.56 -19.88 14.84
C PRO A 243 3.55 -20.43 13.83
N LEU A 244 2.52 -19.65 13.51
CA LEU A 244 1.48 -20.02 12.56
C LEU A 244 2.04 -20.11 11.14
N LEU A 245 2.77 -19.09 10.70
CA LEU A 245 3.39 -19.07 9.38
C LEU A 245 4.41 -20.19 9.21
N ALA A 246 5.20 -20.48 10.26
CA ALA A 246 6.11 -21.62 10.27
C ALA A 246 5.36 -22.95 10.12
N SER A 247 4.19 -23.11 10.74
CA SER A 247 3.37 -24.31 10.63
C SER A 247 2.80 -24.55 9.24
N TYR A 248 2.64 -23.50 8.43
CA TYR A 248 2.20 -23.59 7.04
C TYR A 248 3.33 -23.91 6.06
N CYS A 249 4.58 -23.78 6.46
CA CYS A 249 5.70 -24.14 5.59
C CYS A 249 5.95 -25.65 5.62
N SER A 250 6.13 -26.23 4.45
CA SER A 250 6.57 -27.63 4.33
C SER A 250 8.02 -27.79 4.82
N PRO A 251 8.47 -29.00 5.20
CA PRO A 251 9.88 -29.25 5.46
C PRO A 251 10.74 -28.83 4.26
N LYS A 252 11.76 -28.00 4.49
CA LYS A 252 12.61 -27.35 3.45
C LYS A 252 11.86 -26.30 2.61
N GLY A 253 10.65 -25.92 2.98
CA GLY A 253 9.95 -24.77 2.37
C GLY A 253 10.68 -23.47 2.66
N LYS A 254 10.48 -22.48 1.79
CA LYS A 254 11.05 -21.14 1.93
C LYS A 254 9.96 -20.15 2.31
N ILE A 255 10.33 -19.14 3.08
CA ILE A 255 9.45 -18.02 3.44
C ILE A 255 10.10 -16.70 3.02
N ALA A 256 9.34 -15.82 2.37
CA ALA A 256 9.70 -14.42 2.15
C ALA A 256 8.82 -13.55 3.03
N LEU A 257 9.44 -12.75 3.87
CA LEU A 257 8.80 -11.78 4.75
C LEU A 257 9.13 -10.37 4.26
N SER A 258 8.14 -9.52 4.13
CA SER A 258 8.31 -8.15 3.70
C SER A 258 7.36 -7.21 4.45
N GLY A 259 7.46 -5.89 4.23
CA GLY A 259 6.77 -4.91 5.06
C GLY A 259 7.51 -4.63 6.37
N ILE A 260 8.84 -4.80 6.37
CA ILE A 260 9.74 -4.71 7.52
C ILE A 260 10.67 -3.52 7.29
N LEU A 261 10.77 -2.62 8.26
CA LEU A 261 11.77 -1.56 8.25
C LEU A 261 13.16 -2.13 8.61
N GLU A 262 14.23 -1.52 8.12
CA GLU A 262 15.61 -1.92 8.42
C GLU A 262 15.86 -2.04 9.93
N SER A 263 15.33 -1.10 10.73
CA SER A 263 15.43 -1.13 12.19
C SER A 263 14.75 -2.33 12.85
N GLN A 264 13.81 -2.99 12.18
CA GLN A 264 13.03 -4.13 12.68
C GLN A 264 13.61 -5.49 12.24
N GLU A 265 14.53 -5.50 11.26
CA GLU A 265 15.08 -6.72 10.65
C GLU A 265 15.63 -7.69 11.69
N ASN A 266 16.48 -7.21 12.60
CA ASN A 266 17.13 -8.05 13.61
C ASN A 266 16.11 -8.68 14.59
N GLN A 267 15.03 -7.98 14.89
CA GLN A 267 13.96 -8.50 15.74
C GLN A 267 13.21 -9.63 15.03
N ILE A 268 12.82 -9.43 13.78
CA ILE A 268 12.12 -10.46 12.98
C ILE A 268 13.01 -11.69 12.79
N LYS A 269 14.29 -11.51 12.45
CA LYS A 269 15.24 -12.63 12.37
C LYS A 269 15.32 -13.45 13.66
N LYS A 270 15.39 -12.81 14.83
CA LYS A 270 15.39 -13.50 16.12
C LYS A 270 14.10 -14.32 16.36
N ILE A 271 12.95 -13.77 15.99
CA ILE A 271 11.66 -14.43 16.17
C ILE A 271 11.55 -15.67 15.29
N TYR A 272 11.99 -15.61 14.05
CA TYR A 272 11.88 -16.71 13.08
C TYR A 272 13.03 -17.73 13.15
N ALA A 273 14.15 -17.41 13.83
CA ALA A 273 15.31 -18.29 13.97
C ALA A 273 15.02 -19.74 14.49
N PRO A 274 14.00 -20.01 15.33
CA PRO A 274 13.67 -21.38 15.71
C PRO A 274 13.25 -22.30 14.57
N TRP A 275 12.76 -21.74 13.45
CA TRP A 275 12.22 -22.53 12.34
C TRP A 275 12.97 -22.36 11.03
N PHE A 276 13.71 -21.23 10.85
CA PHE A 276 14.32 -20.86 9.56
C PHE A 276 15.76 -20.42 9.71
N THR A 277 16.54 -20.69 8.66
CA THR A 277 17.82 -20.04 8.40
C THR A 277 17.60 -18.90 7.41
N PHE A 278 18.42 -17.86 7.48
CA PHE A 278 18.22 -16.64 6.70
C PHE A 278 19.17 -16.59 5.51
N GLU A 279 18.65 -16.20 4.37
CA GLU A 279 19.42 -15.76 3.21
C GLU A 279 19.74 -14.25 3.35
N GLN A 280 20.38 -13.67 2.35
CA GLN A 280 20.67 -12.23 2.32
C GLN A 280 19.36 -11.43 2.31
N THR A 281 19.29 -10.36 3.10
CA THR A 281 18.20 -9.40 3.08
C THR A 281 18.35 -8.48 1.87
N LEU A 282 17.23 -8.18 1.23
CA LEU A 282 17.15 -7.34 0.03
C LEU A 282 16.51 -5.99 0.38
#